data_a2ed5055cf277cddaffc01d394204f8e
#
_entry.id   a2ed5055cf277cddaffc01d394204f8e
#
_cell.length_a   1.000
_cell.length_b   1.000
_cell.length_c   1.000
_cell.angle_alpha   90.00
_cell.angle_beta   90.00
_cell.angle_gamma   90.00
#
_symmetry.space_group_name_H-M   'P 1'
#
loop_
_entity.id
_entity.type
_entity.pdbx_description
1 polymer ?
#
loop_
_entity_poly.entity_id
_entity_poly.type
_entity_poly.pdbx_seq_one_letter_code
_entity_poly.pdbx_strand_id
1 'polypeptide(L)'
;MARIVYGVMGDSRGHLSRSLAVAGELSRHEIIFAGGGLVETVRQQGYRSISLPMLGTILRNGAVDTMATLANTARELLRRRATLAALRRELEALRPDLVVTDYEYFTPLAARQLGLPCISIDHQHVVTHTRYETPPGQRWNRLCTSLPIRLLFSNAERFLVSSFFAPPVAEPARVELFGPVLRPQPLQYTAGTGEHVLVYLRGASLKAVTELLDGRERRYVIYGFGEGRGTANCAFKKASVDGFLEDLTTAAAVLSNGGHSLLSESFHFGKPVCCVPTGMFYEQYLNAWFVEQLGYGRLMPDIARREILDDFEARIPAFAANLAGKSFHGNAALAARVEALL
;
A
#
# COMPACT_ATOMS: atom_id res chain seq x y z
N MET A 1 27.76 10.84 -2.52
CA MET A 1 26.85 10.36 -1.44
C MET A 1 25.96 11.53 -1.09
N ALA A 2 24.67 11.42 -1.35
CA ALA A 2 23.70 12.48 -1.07
C ALA A 2 23.01 12.22 0.28
N ARG A 3 22.38 13.24 0.83
CA ARG A 3 21.53 13.15 2.03
C ARG A 3 20.06 13.30 1.61
N ILE A 4 19.25 12.31 1.94
CA ILE A 4 17.84 12.25 1.59
C ILE A 4 17.00 12.26 2.86
N VAL A 5 16.06 13.19 2.98
CA VAL A 5 15.03 13.15 4.03
C VAL A 5 13.77 12.50 3.44
N TYR A 6 13.34 11.38 4.03
CA TYR A 6 12.22 10.60 3.57
C TYR A 6 11.03 10.73 4.53
N GLY A 7 10.07 11.56 4.18
CA GLY A 7 8.80 11.72 4.89
C GLY A 7 7.86 10.55 4.61
N VAL A 8 7.34 9.90 5.66
CA VAL A 8 6.49 8.71 5.51
C VAL A 8 5.27 8.81 6.39
N MET A 9 4.09 8.52 5.82
CA MET A 9 2.86 8.31 6.59
C MET A 9 2.97 7.03 7.42
N GLY A 10 2.98 7.19 8.74
CA GLY A 10 3.24 6.08 9.68
C GLY A 10 1.99 5.38 10.20
N ASP A 11 0.82 5.56 9.60
CA ASP A 11 -0.44 4.96 10.04
C ASP A 11 -0.61 3.50 9.58
N SER A 12 0.15 3.08 8.58
CA SER A 12 0.07 1.73 8.04
C SER A 12 1.45 1.13 7.72
N ARG A 13 1.52 -0.20 7.76
CA ARG A 13 2.73 -0.93 7.38
C ARG A 13 3.07 -0.81 5.90
N GLY A 14 2.08 -0.57 5.04
CA GLY A 14 2.27 -0.49 3.59
C GLY A 14 3.19 0.66 3.18
N HIS A 15 2.98 1.86 3.73
CA HIS A 15 3.85 3.03 3.49
C HIS A 15 5.27 2.77 3.99
N LEU A 16 5.40 2.34 5.24
CA LEU A 16 6.71 2.13 5.85
C LEU A 16 7.50 1.03 5.12
N SER A 17 6.89 -0.10 4.78
CA SER A 17 7.59 -1.21 4.11
C SER A 17 8.04 -0.84 2.70
N ARG A 18 7.23 -0.08 1.95
CA ARG A 18 7.62 0.46 0.65
C ARG A 18 8.78 1.44 0.77
N SER A 19 8.69 2.40 1.70
CA SER A 19 9.74 3.40 1.91
C SER A 19 11.06 2.78 2.37
N LEU A 20 11.02 1.74 3.21
CA LEU A 20 12.20 0.98 3.60
C LEU A 20 12.80 0.20 2.42
N ALA A 21 11.96 -0.36 1.54
CA ALA A 21 12.44 -1.04 0.34
C ALA A 21 13.17 -0.07 -0.60
N VAL A 22 12.61 1.12 -0.84
CA VAL A 22 13.27 2.17 -1.63
C VAL A 22 14.56 2.64 -0.95
N ALA A 23 14.56 2.85 0.37
CA ALA A 23 15.76 3.23 1.12
C ALA A 23 16.87 2.18 1.02
N GLY A 24 16.51 0.90 1.01
CA GLY A 24 17.46 -0.20 0.78
C GLY A 24 18.15 -0.14 -0.57
N GLU A 25 17.41 0.16 -1.65
CA GLU A 25 17.98 0.35 -2.99
C GLU A 25 18.90 1.59 -3.07
N LEU A 26 18.64 2.60 -2.23
CA LEU A 26 19.41 3.85 -2.15
C LEU A 26 20.47 3.82 -1.04
N SER A 27 20.89 2.64 -0.58
CA SER A 27 21.78 2.44 0.59
C SER A 27 23.16 3.12 0.50
N ARG A 28 23.57 3.58 -0.67
CA ARG A 28 24.78 4.41 -0.86
C ARG A 28 24.63 5.86 -0.39
N HIS A 29 23.41 6.28 -0.07
CA HIS A 29 23.07 7.62 0.42
C HIS A 29 22.76 7.61 1.92
N GLU A 30 22.82 8.78 2.55
CA GLU A 30 22.35 8.94 3.93
C GLU A 30 20.84 9.16 3.90
N ILE A 31 20.06 8.19 4.41
CA ILE A 31 18.60 8.28 4.50
C ILE A 31 18.20 8.63 5.92
N ILE A 32 17.42 9.69 6.07
CA ILE A 32 16.83 10.14 7.34
C ILE A 32 15.32 10.11 7.18
N PHE A 33 14.64 9.26 7.95
CA PHE A 33 13.19 9.19 7.91
C PHE A 33 12.53 10.35 8.68
N ALA A 34 11.37 10.80 8.23
CA ALA A 34 10.57 11.79 8.94
C ALA A 34 9.09 11.34 8.99
N GLY A 35 8.46 11.35 10.15
CA GLY A 35 7.07 10.92 10.30
C GLY A 35 6.73 10.55 11.73
N GLY A 36 5.50 10.13 11.95
CA GLY A 36 5.02 9.64 13.24
C GLY A 36 4.66 8.16 13.24
N GLY A 37 4.13 7.66 14.34
CA GLY A 37 3.64 6.29 14.45
C GLY A 37 4.69 5.24 14.13
N LEU A 38 4.42 4.37 13.16
CA LEU A 38 5.32 3.29 12.79
C LEU A 38 6.70 3.76 12.29
N VAL A 39 6.83 5.01 11.83
CA VAL A 39 8.12 5.55 11.36
C VAL A 39 9.17 5.57 12.46
N GLU A 40 8.76 5.68 13.71
CA GLU A 40 9.70 5.66 14.85
C GLU A 40 10.44 4.32 14.99
N THR A 41 9.87 3.24 14.44
CA THR A 41 10.49 1.89 14.48
C THR A 41 11.70 1.73 13.56
N VAL A 42 11.92 2.67 12.60
CA VAL A 42 13.09 2.62 11.68
C VAL A 42 14.43 2.72 12.42
N ARG A 43 14.43 3.31 13.62
CA ARG A 43 15.61 3.38 14.49
C ARG A 43 16.16 2.00 14.86
N GLN A 44 15.27 1.00 14.99
CA GLN A 44 15.66 -0.38 15.26
C GLN A 44 16.39 -1.03 14.07
N GLN A 45 16.27 -0.42 12.88
CA GLN A 45 16.95 -0.84 11.65
C GLN A 45 18.16 0.03 11.31
N GLY A 46 18.61 0.87 12.26
CA GLY A 46 19.80 1.71 12.12
C GLY A 46 19.58 3.06 11.43
N TYR A 47 18.34 3.41 11.04
CA TYR A 47 18.08 4.70 10.43
C TYR A 47 17.85 5.81 11.48
N ARG A 48 18.26 7.02 11.14
CA ARG A 48 17.85 8.23 11.88
C ARG A 48 16.40 8.57 11.57
N SER A 49 15.68 9.16 12.55
CA SER A 49 14.32 9.63 12.32
C SER A 49 14.02 10.96 12.98
N ILE A 50 13.22 11.78 12.31
CA ILE A 50 12.60 13.02 12.79
C ILE A 50 11.14 12.70 13.11
N SER A 51 10.73 12.87 14.37
CA SER A 51 9.34 12.63 14.77
C SER A 51 8.44 13.79 14.34
N LEU A 52 7.36 13.44 13.63
CA LEU A 52 6.33 14.38 13.16
C LEU A 52 4.94 13.94 13.60
N PRO A 53 4.00 14.85 13.81
CA PRO A 53 2.60 14.49 14.01
C PRO A 53 2.02 13.91 12.71
N MET A 54 1.01 13.02 12.85
CA MET A 54 0.38 12.36 11.70
C MET A 54 -0.99 12.98 11.38
N LEU A 55 -1.24 13.23 10.08
CA LEU A 55 -2.58 13.48 9.54
C LEU A 55 -3.18 12.16 9.00
N GLY A 56 -3.08 11.10 9.78
CA GLY A 56 -3.51 9.76 9.38
C GLY A 56 -4.94 9.44 9.78
N THR A 57 -5.44 8.33 9.27
CA THR A 57 -6.76 7.79 9.59
C THR A 57 -6.76 7.15 10.97
N ILE A 58 -7.69 7.54 11.83
CA ILE A 58 -7.88 6.91 13.15
C ILE A 58 -8.84 5.72 13.01
N LEU A 59 -8.35 4.56 13.44
CA LEU A 59 -9.15 3.34 13.46
C LEU A 59 -9.61 3.04 14.89
N ARG A 60 -10.90 2.68 15.04
CA ARG A 60 -11.46 2.10 16.26
C ARG A 60 -12.10 0.75 15.93
N ASN A 61 -11.71 -0.29 16.64
CA ASN A 61 -12.22 -1.65 16.41
C ASN A 61 -12.13 -2.11 14.94
N GLY A 62 -11.05 -1.71 14.24
CA GLY A 62 -10.83 -2.06 12.83
C GLY A 62 -11.62 -1.24 11.81
N ALA A 63 -12.47 -0.31 12.25
CA ALA A 63 -13.21 0.62 11.38
C ALA A 63 -12.67 2.04 11.47
N VAL A 64 -12.88 2.84 10.41
CA VAL A 64 -12.51 4.26 10.40
C VAL A 64 -13.41 5.04 11.34
N ASP A 65 -12.81 5.67 12.37
CA ASP A 65 -13.48 6.69 13.18
C ASP A 65 -13.37 8.04 12.48
N THR A 66 -14.38 8.38 11.70
CA THR A 66 -14.41 9.60 10.89
C THR A 66 -14.32 10.87 11.76
N MET A 67 -15.03 10.91 12.89
CA MET A 67 -15.02 12.08 13.77
C MET A 67 -13.66 12.26 14.44
N ALA A 68 -13.07 11.20 14.96
CA ALA A 68 -11.73 11.24 15.53
C ALA A 68 -10.67 11.62 14.48
N THR A 69 -10.79 11.11 13.25
CA THR A 69 -9.91 11.44 12.12
C THR A 69 -10.01 12.93 11.78
N LEU A 70 -11.22 13.48 11.65
CA LEU A 70 -11.44 14.89 11.36
C LEU A 70 -10.92 15.78 12.49
N ALA A 71 -11.21 15.44 13.76
CA ALA A 71 -10.74 16.18 14.93
C ALA A 71 -9.21 16.19 15.01
N ASN A 72 -8.55 15.03 14.77
CA ASN A 72 -7.10 14.96 14.73
C ASN A 72 -6.53 15.82 13.59
N THR A 73 -7.06 15.69 12.39
CA THR A 73 -6.63 16.49 11.24
C THR A 73 -6.76 17.99 11.52
N ALA A 74 -7.90 18.43 12.03
CA ALA A 74 -8.12 19.84 12.39
C ALA A 74 -7.12 20.33 13.44
N ARG A 75 -6.87 19.54 14.49
CA ARG A 75 -5.89 19.86 15.54
C ARG A 75 -4.49 20.04 14.96
N GLU A 76 -4.03 19.10 14.13
CA GLU A 76 -2.69 19.17 13.55
C GLU A 76 -2.56 20.29 12.51
N LEU A 77 -3.61 20.60 11.76
CA LEU A 77 -3.64 21.75 10.85
C LEU A 77 -3.61 23.07 11.60
N LEU A 78 -4.23 23.19 12.77
CA LEU A 78 -4.12 24.38 13.63
C LEU A 78 -2.68 24.58 14.15
N ARG A 79 -1.99 23.49 14.47
CA ARG A 79 -0.60 23.50 14.95
C ARG A 79 0.46 23.54 13.84
N ARG A 80 0.05 23.43 12.58
CA ARG A 80 0.96 23.24 11.43
C ARG A 80 2.09 24.25 11.36
N ARG A 81 1.85 25.51 11.77
CA ARG A 81 2.88 26.57 11.71
C ARG A 81 4.08 26.25 12.63
N ALA A 82 3.81 25.78 13.84
CA ALA A 82 4.83 25.41 14.80
C ALA A 82 5.60 24.18 14.34
N THR A 83 4.88 23.15 13.87
CA THR A 83 5.48 21.91 13.32
C THR A 83 6.37 22.23 12.12
N LEU A 84 5.90 23.03 11.16
CA LEU A 84 6.69 23.42 9.99
C LEU A 84 7.90 24.26 10.38
N ALA A 85 7.79 25.16 11.36
CA ALA A 85 8.93 25.95 11.82
C ALA A 85 10.01 25.09 12.49
N ALA A 86 9.62 24.07 13.25
CA ALA A 86 10.56 23.10 13.83
C ALA A 86 11.21 22.23 12.73
N LEU A 87 10.41 21.66 11.84
CA LEU A 87 10.93 20.82 10.76
C LEU A 87 11.87 21.60 9.82
N ARG A 88 11.55 22.84 9.50
CA ARG A 88 12.45 23.69 8.70
C ARG A 88 13.83 23.84 9.33
N ARG A 89 13.92 24.10 10.64
CA ARG A 89 15.22 24.19 11.34
C ARG A 89 16.00 22.89 11.24
N GLU A 90 15.33 21.74 11.35
CA GLU A 90 15.96 20.44 11.17
C GLU A 90 16.46 20.27 9.73
N LEU A 91 15.67 20.62 8.71
CA LEU A 91 16.09 20.52 7.32
C LEU A 91 17.21 21.51 6.97
N GLU A 92 17.19 22.75 7.51
CA GLU A 92 18.27 23.74 7.36
C GLU A 92 19.58 23.23 7.97
N ALA A 93 19.53 22.57 9.13
CA ALA A 93 20.70 21.99 9.77
C ALA A 93 21.24 20.74 9.01
N LEU A 94 20.32 19.90 8.51
CA LEU A 94 20.66 18.68 7.78
C LEU A 94 21.16 18.95 6.36
N ARG A 95 20.67 20.00 5.70
CA ARG A 95 20.96 20.34 4.29
C ARG A 95 20.77 19.14 3.36
N PRO A 96 19.57 18.56 3.28
CA PRO A 96 19.34 17.43 2.40
C PRO A 96 19.44 17.86 0.93
N ASP A 97 19.97 16.97 0.10
CA ASP A 97 20.01 17.14 -1.35
C ASP A 97 18.64 16.88 -1.98
N LEU A 98 17.83 16.01 -1.36
CA LEU A 98 16.48 15.65 -1.82
C LEU A 98 15.57 15.38 -0.63
N VAL A 99 14.30 15.80 -0.76
CA VAL A 99 13.22 15.37 0.11
C VAL A 99 12.33 14.40 -0.67
N VAL A 100 12.07 13.23 -0.09
CA VAL A 100 11.11 12.25 -0.62
C VAL A 100 9.91 12.21 0.33
N THR A 101 8.72 12.09 -0.21
CA THR A 101 7.51 11.88 0.60
C THR A 101 6.75 10.64 0.16
N ASP A 102 6.36 9.78 1.09
CA ASP A 102 5.37 8.73 0.91
C ASP A 102 4.11 9.10 1.69
N TYR A 103 3.27 9.92 1.02
CA TYR A 103 1.99 10.37 1.55
C TYR A 103 2.10 11.11 2.91
N GLU A 104 3.24 11.79 3.18
CA GLU A 104 3.45 12.59 4.38
C GLU A 104 3.14 14.06 4.10
N TYR A 105 2.57 14.76 5.07
CA TYR A 105 2.04 16.11 4.89
C TYR A 105 3.07 17.22 5.07
N PHE A 106 3.92 17.14 6.11
CA PHE A 106 4.77 18.25 6.53
C PHE A 106 6.06 18.38 5.73
N THR A 107 6.67 17.25 5.36
CA THR A 107 7.98 17.25 4.66
C THR A 107 7.93 17.97 3.31
N PRO A 108 6.96 17.75 2.41
CA PRO A 108 6.93 18.48 1.15
C PRO A 108 6.63 19.97 1.33
N LEU A 109 5.86 20.34 2.34
CA LEU A 109 5.60 21.77 2.65
C LEU A 109 6.84 22.48 3.17
N ALA A 110 7.61 21.82 4.05
CA ALA A 110 8.86 22.38 4.57
C ALA A 110 9.92 22.48 3.46
N ALA A 111 10.04 21.43 2.62
CA ALA A 111 10.93 21.44 1.47
C ALA A 111 10.63 22.62 0.51
N ARG A 112 9.36 22.80 0.16
CA ARG A 112 8.91 23.91 -0.70
C ARG A 112 9.25 25.28 -0.10
N GLN A 113 9.10 25.46 1.23
CA GLN A 113 9.41 26.72 1.90
C GLN A 113 10.91 27.01 1.91
N LEU A 114 11.77 25.99 1.81
CA LEU A 114 13.21 26.11 1.78
C LEU A 114 13.80 26.04 0.35
N GLY A 115 12.96 25.87 -0.68
CA GLY A 115 13.42 25.69 -2.06
C GLY A 115 14.19 24.40 -2.28
N LEU A 116 13.97 23.37 -1.46
CA LEU A 116 14.58 22.05 -1.59
C LEU A 116 13.80 21.19 -2.61
N PRO A 117 14.48 20.43 -3.48
CA PRO A 117 13.80 19.52 -4.40
C PRO A 117 12.99 18.47 -3.60
N CYS A 118 11.76 18.21 -4.04
CA CYS A 118 10.87 17.28 -3.38
C CYS A 118 10.11 16.40 -4.38
N ILE A 119 10.19 15.07 -4.17
CA ILE A 119 9.46 14.08 -4.96
C ILE A 119 8.53 13.26 -4.08
N SER A 120 7.39 12.80 -4.63
CA SER A 120 6.51 11.82 -4.00
C SER A 120 6.78 10.42 -4.55
N ILE A 121 6.85 9.44 -3.67
CA ILE A 121 6.93 8.01 -4.03
C ILE A 121 5.84 7.28 -3.26
N ASP A 122 4.72 7.03 -3.90
CA ASP A 122 3.58 6.35 -3.28
C ASP A 122 2.69 5.65 -4.32
N HIS A 123 1.60 5.05 -3.86
CA HIS A 123 0.55 4.48 -4.71
C HIS A 123 -0.69 5.37 -4.77
N GLN A 124 -0.96 6.14 -3.73
CA GLN A 124 -2.20 6.88 -3.54
C GLN A 124 -2.44 7.93 -4.64
N HIS A 125 -1.37 8.49 -5.19
CA HIS A 125 -1.47 9.46 -6.27
C HIS A 125 -1.98 8.87 -7.60
N VAL A 126 -2.06 7.54 -7.74
CA VAL A 126 -2.77 6.92 -8.87
C VAL A 126 -4.21 7.41 -8.97
N VAL A 127 -4.86 7.67 -7.81
CA VAL A 127 -6.25 8.15 -7.73
C VAL A 127 -6.44 9.52 -8.37
N THR A 128 -5.43 10.41 -8.26
CA THR A 128 -5.56 11.84 -8.61
C THR A 128 -4.72 12.27 -9.79
N HIS A 129 -3.64 11.55 -10.10
CA HIS A 129 -2.65 11.93 -11.12
C HIS A 129 -2.71 11.04 -12.37
N THR A 130 -3.71 10.15 -12.44
CA THR A 130 -3.96 9.34 -13.62
C THR A 130 -5.40 9.48 -14.12
N ARG A 131 -5.64 9.05 -15.37
CA ARG A 131 -6.95 9.10 -16.02
C ARG A 131 -7.50 7.69 -16.15
N TYR A 132 -8.65 7.44 -15.53
CA TYR A 132 -9.36 6.17 -15.61
C TYR A 132 -10.86 6.42 -15.42
N GLU A 133 -11.67 5.49 -15.90
CA GLU A 133 -13.10 5.50 -15.65
C GLU A 133 -13.38 5.17 -14.18
N THR A 134 -14.22 6.00 -13.55
CA THR A 134 -14.63 5.72 -12.16
C THR A 134 -15.45 4.45 -12.13
N PRO A 135 -15.07 3.47 -11.29
CA PRO A 135 -15.88 2.27 -11.14
C PRO A 135 -17.35 2.60 -10.82
N PRO A 136 -18.33 1.83 -11.33
CA PRO A 136 -19.75 2.05 -11.07
C PRO A 136 -20.05 2.20 -9.59
N GLY A 137 -20.88 3.19 -9.23
CA GLY A 137 -21.28 3.46 -7.85
C GLY A 137 -20.20 4.15 -6.98
N GLN A 138 -18.96 4.37 -7.47
CA GLN A 138 -17.84 4.85 -6.66
C GLN A 138 -17.54 6.35 -6.79
N ARG A 139 -18.39 7.12 -7.47
CA ARG A 139 -18.15 8.57 -7.67
C ARG A 139 -17.96 9.35 -6.35
N TRP A 140 -18.79 9.05 -5.35
CA TRP A 140 -18.73 9.69 -4.06
C TRP A 140 -17.45 9.31 -3.29
N ASN A 141 -17.15 8.01 -3.21
CA ASN A 141 -15.94 7.52 -2.55
C ASN A 141 -14.67 8.06 -3.22
N ARG A 142 -14.65 8.13 -4.56
CA ARG A 142 -13.58 8.77 -5.32
C ARG A 142 -13.42 10.24 -4.92
N LEU A 143 -14.51 11.00 -4.84
CA LEU A 143 -14.46 12.42 -4.44
C LEU A 143 -13.91 12.57 -3.02
N CYS A 144 -14.43 11.82 -2.05
CA CYS A 144 -14.00 11.84 -0.66
C CYS A 144 -12.53 11.48 -0.48
N THR A 145 -11.99 10.61 -1.33
CA THR A 145 -10.58 10.20 -1.32
C THR A 145 -9.70 11.19 -2.08
N SER A 146 -10.11 11.63 -3.26
CA SER A 146 -9.28 12.49 -4.11
C SER A 146 -9.12 13.91 -3.58
N LEU A 147 -10.13 14.44 -2.88
CA LEU A 147 -10.08 15.80 -2.35
C LEU A 147 -8.98 15.99 -1.29
N PRO A 148 -8.89 15.17 -0.24
CA PRO A 148 -7.76 15.24 0.70
C PRO A 148 -6.40 15.03 0.02
N ILE A 149 -6.28 14.08 -0.92
CA ILE A 149 -5.03 13.85 -1.65
C ILE A 149 -4.59 15.14 -2.34
N ARG A 150 -5.47 15.77 -3.10
CA ARG A 150 -5.16 17.00 -3.84
C ARG A 150 -4.83 18.18 -2.93
N LEU A 151 -5.58 18.35 -1.84
CA LEU A 151 -5.46 19.53 -0.97
C LEU A 151 -4.30 19.43 0.03
N LEU A 152 -4.01 18.22 0.51
CA LEU A 152 -3.08 18.02 1.62
C LEU A 152 -1.77 17.33 1.18
N PHE A 153 -1.84 16.36 0.29
CA PHE A 153 -0.71 15.47 0.03
C PHE A 153 -0.02 15.67 -1.33
N SER A 154 -0.53 16.53 -2.21
CA SER A 154 0.01 16.78 -3.56
C SER A 154 0.95 17.99 -3.64
N ASN A 155 1.86 18.14 -2.65
CA ASN A 155 2.76 19.30 -2.55
C ASN A 155 4.18 19.03 -3.10
N ALA A 156 4.46 17.82 -3.60
CA ALA A 156 5.72 17.48 -4.25
C ALA A 156 5.80 18.07 -5.68
N GLU A 157 7.01 18.22 -6.20
CA GLU A 157 7.27 18.71 -7.57
C GLU A 157 7.04 17.62 -8.61
N ARG A 158 7.39 16.35 -8.27
CA ARG A 158 7.24 15.18 -9.11
C ARG A 158 6.62 14.04 -8.32
N PHE A 159 5.92 13.17 -9.03
CA PHE A 159 5.21 12.02 -8.48
C PHE A 159 5.66 10.74 -9.19
N LEU A 160 6.39 9.89 -8.49
CA LEU A 160 6.81 8.57 -8.94
C LEU A 160 5.83 7.56 -8.36
N VAL A 161 4.79 7.24 -9.13
CA VAL A 161 3.67 6.43 -8.64
C VAL A 161 3.95 4.95 -8.85
N SER A 162 4.04 4.19 -7.76
CA SER A 162 4.21 2.74 -7.78
C SER A 162 2.86 2.05 -7.95
N SER A 163 2.67 1.28 -9.03
CA SER A 163 1.40 0.61 -9.30
C SER A 163 1.57 -0.66 -10.14
N PHE A 164 0.69 -1.67 -9.93
CA PHE A 164 0.62 -2.87 -10.76
C PHE A 164 -0.21 -2.68 -12.03
N PHE A 165 -0.86 -1.55 -12.17
CA PHE A 165 -1.62 -1.15 -13.36
C PHE A 165 -1.17 0.24 -13.80
N ALA A 166 -1.28 0.52 -15.09
CA ALA A 166 -0.70 1.71 -15.70
C ALA A 166 -1.72 2.51 -16.54
N PRO A 167 -2.67 3.22 -15.91
CA PRO A 167 -3.55 4.12 -16.63
C PRO A 167 -2.77 5.35 -17.16
N PRO A 168 -3.25 6.02 -18.21
CA PRO A 168 -2.62 7.24 -18.72
C PRO A 168 -2.43 8.28 -17.62
N VAL A 169 -1.23 8.85 -17.51
CA VAL A 169 -0.95 9.92 -16.54
C VAL A 169 -1.63 11.23 -16.95
N ALA A 170 -2.02 12.04 -15.97
CA ALA A 170 -2.68 13.32 -16.22
C ALA A 170 -1.68 14.41 -16.65
N GLU A 171 -0.49 14.42 -16.06
CA GLU A 171 0.56 15.41 -16.23
C GLU A 171 1.93 14.73 -16.47
N PRO A 172 2.26 14.30 -17.72
CA PRO A 172 3.48 13.51 -18.00
C PRO A 172 4.79 14.22 -17.63
N ALA A 173 4.78 15.56 -17.55
CA ALA A 173 5.96 16.32 -17.13
C ALA A 173 6.30 16.16 -15.63
N ARG A 174 5.32 15.75 -14.82
CA ARG A 174 5.46 15.67 -13.36
C ARG A 174 5.19 14.28 -12.79
N VAL A 175 4.53 13.40 -13.54
CA VAL A 175 4.04 12.11 -13.07
C VAL A 175 4.64 10.98 -13.89
N GLU A 176 5.26 10.03 -13.22
CA GLU A 176 5.81 8.83 -13.84
C GLU A 176 5.25 7.60 -13.11
N LEU A 177 4.86 6.55 -13.87
CA LEU A 177 4.39 5.29 -13.30
C LEU A 177 5.51 4.26 -13.30
N PHE A 178 5.64 3.58 -12.18
CA PHE A 178 6.60 2.49 -11.96
C PHE A 178 5.88 1.22 -11.56
N GLY A 179 6.47 0.07 -11.85
CA GLY A 179 6.03 -1.20 -11.30
C GLY A 179 5.99 -1.17 -9.77
N PRO A 180 5.32 -2.15 -9.14
CA PRO A 180 5.22 -2.22 -7.69
C PRO A 180 6.58 -2.23 -7.01
N VAL A 181 6.69 -1.51 -5.90
CA VAL A 181 7.82 -1.63 -4.98
C VAL A 181 7.55 -2.76 -4.01
N LEU A 182 8.40 -3.77 -4.05
CA LEU A 182 8.37 -4.92 -3.14
C LEU A 182 9.36 -4.74 -2.01
N ARG A 183 8.97 -5.12 -0.80
CA ARG A 183 9.90 -5.24 0.33
C ARG A 183 10.93 -6.36 0.06
N PRO A 184 12.10 -6.38 0.74
CA PRO A 184 13.15 -7.35 0.42
C PRO A 184 12.78 -8.82 0.68
N GLN A 185 11.90 -9.09 1.66
CA GLN A 185 11.60 -10.46 2.08
C GLN A 185 10.97 -11.30 0.96
N PRO A 186 9.89 -10.87 0.24
CA PRO A 186 9.35 -11.64 -0.88
C PRO A 186 10.39 -11.99 -1.95
N LEU A 187 11.38 -11.11 -2.17
CA LEU A 187 12.39 -11.32 -3.20
C LEU A 187 13.35 -12.47 -2.89
N GLN A 188 13.35 -13.01 -1.67
CA GLN A 188 14.15 -14.15 -1.23
C GLN A 188 13.45 -15.49 -1.45
N TYR A 189 12.17 -15.46 -1.82
CA TYR A 189 11.36 -16.66 -2.02
C TYR A 189 11.14 -16.94 -3.52
N THR A 190 10.98 -18.21 -3.84
CA THR A 190 10.59 -18.65 -5.18
C THR A 190 9.13 -19.09 -5.17
N ALA A 191 8.39 -18.72 -6.22
CA ALA A 191 7.01 -19.16 -6.39
C ALA A 191 6.93 -20.68 -6.50
N GLY A 192 6.07 -21.29 -5.69
CA GLY A 192 5.73 -22.70 -5.72
C GLY A 192 4.31 -22.92 -6.25
N THR A 193 3.89 -24.17 -6.31
CA THR A 193 2.54 -24.58 -6.70
C THR A 193 1.88 -25.32 -5.55
N GLY A 194 0.66 -24.96 -5.21
CA GLY A 194 -0.15 -25.63 -4.19
C GLY A 194 -1.63 -25.47 -4.51
N GLU A 195 -2.48 -26.00 -3.64
CA GLU A 195 -3.93 -26.05 -3.88
C GLU A 195 -4.74 -25.12 -2.98
N HIS A 196 -4.12 -24.63 -1.90
CA HIS A 196 -4.82 -23.78 -0.93
C HIS A 196 -5.00 -22.35 -1.42
N VAL A 197 -6.03 -21.70 -0.91
CA VAL A 197 -6.25 -20.24 -1.03
C VAL A 197 -5.76 -19.59 0.26
N LEU A 198 -4.85 -18.62 0.12
CA LEU A 198 -4.41 -17.78 1.23
C LEU A 198 -5.44 -16.69 1.49
N VAL A 199 -5.90 -16.54 2.73
CA VAL A 199 -6.93 -15.58 3.13
C VAL A 199 -6.36 -14.55 4.10
N TYR A 200 -6.47 -13.26 3.73
CA TYR A 200 -6.12 -12.15 4.59
C TYR A 200 -7.15 -11.01 4.44
N LEU A 201 -8.19 -11.07 5.26
CA LEU A 201 -9.31 -10.12 5.27
C LEU A 201 -9.34 -9.34 6.58
N ARG A 202 -8.93 -8.09 6.53
CA ARG A 202 -9.03 -7.16 7.65
C ARG A 202 -10.41 -6.51 7.70
N GLY A 203 -10.94 -6.32 8.91
CA GLY A 203 -12.25 -5.70 9.09
C GLY A 203 -13.46 -6.62 8.87
N ALA A 204 -13.26 -7.81 8.29
CA ALA A 204 -14.29 -8.84 8.26
C ALA A 204 -14.43 -9.51 9.64
N SER A 205 -15.63 -9.94 10.02
CA SER A 205 -15.81 -10.74 11.22
C SER A 205 -15.38 -12.18 10.97
N LEU A 206 -14.86 -12.85 12.04
CA LEU A 206 -14.53 -14.27 11.96
C LEU A 206 -15.73 -15.10 11.49
N LYS A 207 -16.93 -14.78 11.98
CA LYS A 207 -18.18 -15.43 11.57
C LYS A 207 -18.40 -15.33 10.08
N ALA A 208 -18.31 -14.12 9.48
CA ALA A 208 -18.52 -13.92 8.05
C ALA A 208 -17.50 -14.68 7.20
N VAL A 209 -16.23 -14.71 7.62
CA VAL A 209 -15.18 -15.47 6.92
C VAL A 209 -15.45 -16.98 7.02
N THR A 210 -15.80 -17.48 8.20
CA THR A 210 -16.12 -18.91 8.38
C THR A 210 -17.36 -19.30 7.57
N GLU A 211 -18.42 -18.51 7.60
CA GLU A 211 -19.63 -18.76 6.83
C GLU A 211 -19.37 -18.75 5.30
N LEU A 212 -18.45 -17.92 4.83
CA LEU A 212 -18.06 -17.90 3.42
C LEU A 212 -17.32 -19.17 3.00
N LEU A 213 -16.40 -19.67 3.84
CA LEU A 213 -15.36 -20.62 3.45
C LEU A 213 -15.63 -22.06 3.91
N ASP A 214 -16.37 -22.24 5.03
CA ASP A 214 -16.59 -23.56 5.61
C ASP A 214 -17.42 -24.47 4.68
N GLY A 215 -17.06 -25.75 4.67
CA GLY A 215 -17.71 -26.76 3.84
C GLY A 215 -17.41 -26.70 2.34
N ARG A 216 -16.52 -25.80 1.89
CA ARG A 216 -16.08 -25.77 0.49
C ARG A 216 -15.02 -26.86 0.23
N GLU A 217 -14.84 -27.26 -1.01
CA GLU A 217 -13.88 -28.29 -1.40
C GLU A 217 -12.42 -27.85 -1.23
N ARG A 218 -12.16 -26.53 -1.44
CA ARG A 218 -10.81 -25.98 -1.35
C ARG A 218 -10.33 -25.86 0.10
N ARG A 219 -9.03 -25.93 0.28
CA ARG A 219 -8.35 -25.64 1.54
C ARG A 219 -8.03 -24.15 1.64
N TYR A 220 -8.24 -23.56 2.82
CA TYR A 220 -7.97 -22.15 3.10
C TYR A 220 -6.99 -22.03 4.26
N VAL A 221 -5.96 -21.20 4.05
CA VAL A 221 -5.01 -20.80 5.09
C VAL A 221 -5.31 -19.35 5.46
N ILE A 222 -5.74 -19.10 6.70
CA ILE A 222 -6.36 -17.85 7.11
C ILE A 222 -5.48 -17.14 8.14
N TYR A 223 -5.13 -15.90 7.86
CA TYR A 223 -4.37 -14.99 8.71
C TYR A 223 -5.22 -13.81 9.17
N GLY A 224 -4.85 -13.23 10.32
CA GLY A 224 -5.48 -12.02 10.86
C GLY A 224 -6.51 -12.22 11.94
N PHE A 225 -6.86 -13.48 12.25
CA PHE A 225 -7.84 -13.83 13.29
C PHE A 225 -7.20 -14.55 14.50
N GLY A 226 -5.86 -14.67 14.51
CA GLY A 226 -5.13 -15.47 15.50
C GLY A 226 -5.19 -16.97 15.22
N GLU A 227 -4.58 -17.77 16.11
CA GLU A 227 -4.75 -19.22 16.08
C GLU A 227 -6.12 -19.57 16.63
N GLY A 228 -6.94 -20.28 15.83
CA GLY A 228 -8.26 -20.74 16.20
C GLY A 228 -8.45 -22.22 15.89
N ARG A 229 -9.56 -22.80 16.39
CA ARG A 229 -9.99 -24.11 15.90
C ARG A 229 -10.37 -23.97 14.44
N GLY A 230 -9.57 -24.60 13.58
CA GLY A 230 -9.89 -24.75 12.17
C GLY A 230 -11.13 -25.62 11.95
N THR A 231 -11.64 -25.58 10.75
CA THR A 231 -12.61 -26.57 10.24
C THR A 231 -11.88 -27.59 9.35
N ALA A 232 -12.60 -28.51 8.75
CA ALA A 232 -12.00 -29.53 7.89
C ALA A 232 -11.17 -28.92 6.73
N ASN A 233 -11.57 -27.75 6.24
CA ASN A 233 -10.96 -27.08 5.10
C ASN A 233 -10.36 -25.69 5.43
N CYS A 234 -10.50 -25.16 6.65
CA CYS A 234 -9.99 -23.86 7.08
C CYS A 234 -8.95 -24.01 8.19
N ALA A 235 -7.73 -23.54 7.96
CA ALA A 235 -6.64 -23.50 8.92
C ALA A 235 -6.35 -22.04 9.33
N PHE A 236 -6.55 -21.69 10.60
CA PHE A 236 -6.22 -20.36 11.13
C PHE A 236 -4.79 -20.35 11.66
N LYS A 237 -3.97 -19.42 11.16
CA LYS A 237 -2.56 -19.28 11.53
C LYS A 237 -2.30 -17.97 12.27
N LYS A 238 -1.37 -18.04 13.22
CA LYS A 238 -0.82 -16.88 13.91
C LYS A 238 -0.05 -16.00 12.94
N ALA A 239 -0.08 -14.68 13.17
CA ALA A 239 0.69 -13.73 12.39
C ALA A 239 2.21 -14.04 12.45
N SER A 240 2.80 -14.32 11.30
CA SER A 240 4.22 -14.55 11.08
C SER A 240 4.56 -13.99 9.71
N VAL A 241 5.70 -13.33 9.56
CA VAL A 241 6.13 -12.79 8.26
C VAL A 241 6.58 -13.95 7.36
N ASP A 242 7.44 -14.83 7.88
CA ASP A 242 7.99 -15.94 7.09
C ASP A 242 6.90 -16.97 6.78
N GLY A 243 6.11 -17.39 7.78
CA GLY A 243 5.01 -18.33 7.56
C GLY A 243 3.94 -17.80 6.60
N PHE A 244 3.68 -16.48 6.60
CA PHE A 244 2.78 -15.87 5.62
C PHE A 244 3.36 -15.92 4.21
N LEU A 245 4.66 -15.64 4.04
CA LEU A 245 5.33 -15.70 2.74
C LEU A 245 5.45 -17.14 2.22
N GLU A 246 5.75 -18.10 3.06
CA GLU A 246 5.75 -19.52 2.70
C GLU A 246 4.38 -19.97 2.17
N ASP A 247 3.31 -19.61 2.88
CA ASP A 247 1.95 -19.92 2.44
C ASP A 247 1.55 -19.13 1.19
N LEU A 248 1.98 -17.86 1.06
CA LEU A 248 1.71 -17.05 -0.14
C LEU A 248 2.40 -17.63 -1.38
N THR A 249 3.67 -18.03 -1.26
CA THR A 249 4.43 -18.56 -2.38
C THR A 249 3.86 -19.87 -2.91
N THR A 250 3.28 -20.69 -2.02
CA THR A 250 2.70 -21.99 -2.35
C THR A 250 1.18 -21.96 -2.55
N ALA A 251 0.52 -20.80 -2.35
CA ALA A 251 -0.92 -20.69 -2.61
C ALA A 251 -1.27 -20.90 -4.09
N ALA A 252 -2.47 -21.42 -4.35
CA ALA A 252 -3.08 -21.39 -5.69
C ALA A 252 -3.60 -19.99 -6.03
N ALA A 253 -4.13 -19.28 -5.04
CA ALA A 253 -4.72 -17.95 -5.16
C ALA A 253 -4.79 -17.26 -3.79
N VAL A 254 -5.20 -15.99 -3.80
CA VAL A 254 -5.33 -15.17 -2.59
C VAL A 254 -6.72 -14.56 -2.50
N LEU A 255 -7.28 -14.49 -1.29
CA LEU A 255 -8.48 -13.72 -0.94
C LEU A 255 -8.08 -12.58 0.00
N SER A 256 -8.21 -11.32 -0.45
CA SER A 256 -7.73 -10.16 0.31
C SER A 256 -8.63 -8.92 0.17
N ASN A 257 -8.33 -7.85 0.92
CA ASN A 257 -9.07 -6.59 0.78
C ASN A 257 -8.64 -5.73 -0.43
N GLY A 258 -7.69 -6.15 -1.25
CA GLY A 258 -7.21 -5.35 -2.38
C GLY A 258 -6.19 -4.26 -2.01
N GLY A 259 -5.50 -4.40 -0.86
CA GLY A 259 -4.38 -3.53 -0.50
C GLY A 259 -3.19 -3.71 -1.44
N HIS A 260 -2.64 -2.60 -1.95
CA HIS A 260 -1.61 -2.59 -2.99
C HIS A 260 -0.40 -3.49 -2.70
N SER A 261 0.12 -3.48 -1.46
CA SER A 261 1.32 -4.27 -1.11
C SER A 261 1.10 -5.77 -1.28
N LEU A 262 -0.02 -6.30 -0.74
CA LEU A 262 -0.31 -7.73 -0.85
C LEU A 262 -0.66 -8.14 -2.29
N LEU A 263 -1.36 -7.28 -3.03
CA LEU A 263 -1.62 -7.51 -4.46
C LEU A 263 -0.30 -7.62 -5.24
N SER A 264 0.63 -6.71 -4.98
CA SER A 264 1.94 -6.68 -5.65
C SER A 264 2.76 -7.93 -5.35
N GLU A 265 2.80 -8.37 -4.08
CA GLU A 265 3.46 -9.60 -3.65
C GLU A 265 2.79 -10.84 -4.27
N SER A 266 1.44 -10.87 -4.28
CA SER A 266 0.68 -11.96 -4.90
C SER A 266 0.99 -12.09 -6.40
N PHE A 267 0.97 -11.00 -7.12
CA PHE A 267 1.25 -10.99 -8.57
C PHE A 267 2.72 -11.29 -8.87
N HIS A 268 3.65 -10.88 -8.03
CA HIS A 268 5.06 -11.25 -8.14
C HIS A 268 5.24 -12.78 -8.11
N PHE A 269 4.46 -13.47 -7.29
CA PHE A 269 4.44 -14.94 -7.23
C PHE A 269 3.45 -15.60 -8.22
N GLY A 270 2.84 -14.81 -9.10
CA GLY A 270 1.86 -15.33 -10.08
C GLY A 270 0.54 -15.80 -9.48
N LYS A 271 0.17 -15.27 -8.28
CA LYS A 271 -1.05 -15.69 -7.56
C LYS A 271 -2.22 -14.76 -7.91
N PRO A 272 -3.30 -15.28 -8.52
CA PRO A 272 -4.54 -14.53 -8.73
C PRO A 272 -5.17 -14.10 -7.41
N VAL A 273 -5.90 -12.98 -7.44
CA VAL A 273 -6.50 -12.44 -6.21
C VAL A 273 -8.00 -12.19 -6.37
N CYS A 274 -8.81 -12.72 -5.46
CA CYS A 274 -10.17 -12.26 -5.23
C CYS A 274 -10.14 -11.14 -4.19
N CYS A 275 -10.61 -9.96 -4.56
CA CYS A 275 -10.55 -8.77 -3.71
C CYS A 275 -11.91 -8.47 -3.09
N VAL A 276 -11.95 -8.37 -1.75
CA VAL A 276 -13.10 -7.93 -0.95
C VAL A 276 -12.76 -6.56 -0.33
N PRO A 277 -12.96 -5.45 -1.05
CA PRO A 277 -12.60 -4.13 -0.54
C PRO A 277 -13.37 -3.78 0.74
N THR A 278 -12.71 -3.10 1.66
CA THR A 278 -13.34 -2.70 2.92
C THR A 278 -14.01 -1.33 2.75
N GLY A 279 -15.33 -1.29 2.79
CA GLY A 279 -16.17 -0.12 2.97
C GLY A 279 -15.73 1.14 2.18
N MET A 280 -15.24 2.16 2.88
CA MET A 280 -14.92 3.47 2.30
C MET A 280 -13.49 3.62 1.75
N PHE A 281 -12.67 2.57 1.75
CA PHE A 281 -11.31 2.65 1.20
C PHE A 281 -11.34 2.57 -0.34
N TYR A 282 -11.55 3.72 -0.98
CA TYR A 282 -11.62 3.81 -2.44
C TYR A 282 -10.38 3.25 -3.15
N GLU A 283 -9.18 3.40 -2.59
CA GLU A 283 -7.95 2.80 -3.14
C GLU A 283 -8.07 1.29 -3.29
N GLN A 284 -8.56 0.59 -2.25
CA GLN A 284 -8.76 -0.86 -2.31
C GLN A 284 -9.78 -1.25 -3.38
N TYR A 285 -10.86 -0.49 -3.50
CA TYR A 285 -11.87 -0.73 -4.53
C TYR A 285 -11.31 -0.51 -5.93
N LEU A 286 -10.54 0.57 -6.13
CA LEU A 286 -9.87 0.87 -7.40
C LEU A 286 -8.90 -0.24 -7.79
N ASN A 287 -8.09 -0.69 -6.84
CA ASN A 287 -7.17 -1.81 -7.05
C ASN A 287 -7.93 -3.08 -7.45
N ALA A 288 -9.00 -3.42 -6.74
CA ALA A 288 -9.84 -4.57 -7.03
C ALA A 288 -10.51 -4.47 -8.41
N TRP A 289 -10.95 -3.27 -8.78
CA TRP A 289 -11.47 -2.98 -10.11
C TRP A 289 -10.43 -3.27 -11.20
N PHE A 290 -9.21 -2.80 -11.05
CA PHE A 290 -8.14 -3.07 -12.01
C PHE A 290 -7.68 -4.53 -12.01
N VAL A 291 -7.71 -5.23 -10.87
CA VAL A 291 -7.50 -6.69 -10.80
C VAL A 291 -8.46 -7.43 -11.73
N GLU A 292 -9.74 -7.05 -11.70
CA GLU A 292 -10.76 -7.67 -12.54
C GLU A 292 -10.62 -7.25 -14.02
N GLN A 293 -10.41 -5.95 -14.30
CA GLN A 293 -10.23 -5.46 -15.68
C GLN A 293 -9.02 -6.08 -16.39
N LEU A 294 -7.94 -6.34 -15.66
CA LEU A 294 -6.72 -6.95 -16.18
C LEU A 294 -6.78 -8.48 -16.23
N GLY A 295 -7.85 -9.07 -15.71
CA GLY A 295 -8.00 -10.51 -15.65
C GLY A 295 -7.03 -11.19 -14.68
N TYR A 296 -6.63 -10.52 -13.60
CA TYR A 296 -5.77 -11.07 -12.56
C TYR A 296 -6.54 -11.66 -11.38
N GLY A 297 -7.87 -11.59 -11.43
CA GLY A 297 -8.76 -12.10 -10.41
C GLY A 297 -10.15 -11.50 -10.48
N ARG A 298 -10.82 -11.34 -9.34
CA ARG A 298 -12.18 -10.84 -9.23
C ARG A 298 -12.33 -9.74 -8.18
N LEU A 299 -13.20 -8.79 -8.47
CA LEU A 299 -13.76 -7.86 -7.48
C LEU A 299 -15.02 -8.50 -6.86
N MET A 300 -14.98 -8.72 -5.55
CA MET A 300 -16.11 -9.16 -4.74
C MET A 300 -16.52 -8.01 -3.81
N PRO A 301 -17.50 -7.20 -4.16
CA PRO A 301 -17.84 -5.97 -3.43
C PRO A 301 -18.42 -6.21 -2.04
N ASP A 302 -18.94 -7.42 -1.80
CA ASP A 302 -19.46 -7.84 -0.52
C ASP A 302 -19.09 -9.31 -0.26
N ILE A 303 -18.63 -9.60 0.94
CA ILE A 303 -18.25 -10.95 1.38
C ILE A 303 -19.41 -11.96 1.32
N ALA A 304 -20.66 -11.50 1.31
CA ALA A 304 -21.83 -12.34 1.18
C ALA A 304 -22.06 -12.87 -0.26
N ARG A 305 -21.36 -12.31 -1.26
CA ARG A 305 -21.52 -12.67 -2.69
C ARG A 305 -20.73 -13.94 -3.02
N ARG A 306 -21.16 -15.07 -2.46
CA ARG A 306 -20.51 -16.39 -2.58
C ARG A 306 -20.31 -16.82 -4.04
N GLU A 307 -21.24 -16.50 -4.92
CA GLU A 307 -21.21 -16.82 -6.35
C GLU A 307 -19.98 -16.21 -7.06
N ILE A 308 -19.48 -15.08 -6.57
CA ILE A 308 -18.26 -14.46 -7.14
C ILE A 308 -17.01 -15.25 -6.74
N LEU A 309 -16.98 -15.77 -5.51
CA LEU A 309 -15.88 -16.64 -5.08
C LEU A 309 -15.90 -17.97 -5.84
N ASP A 310 -17.11 -18.53 -6.12
CA ASP A 310 -17.26 -19.75 -6.92
C ASP A 310 -16.70 -19.55 -8.35
N ASP A 311 -17.09 -18.45 -9.03
CA ASP A 311 -16.56 -18.10 -10.35
C ASP A 311 -15.06 -17.84 -10.30
N PHE A 312 -14.55 -17.17 -9.27
CA PHE A 312 -13.11 -16.95 -9.10
C PHE A 312 -12.34 -18.27 -8.98
N GLU A 313 -12.80 -19.16 -8.11
CA GLU A 313 -12.12 -20.45 -7.86
C GLU A 313 -12.11 -21.36 -9.09
N ALA A 314 -13.18 -21.36 -9.86
CA ALA A 314 -13.26 -22.09 -11.13
C ALA A 314 -12.29 -21.55 -12.19
N ARG A 315 -11.95 -20.28 -12.12
CA ARG A 315 -11.12 -19.57 -13.11
C ARG A 315 -9.69 -19.27 -12.66
N ILE A 316 -9.24 -19.75 -11.51
CA ILE A 316 -7.86 -19.56 -11.02
C ILE A 316 -6.81 -19.85 -12.09
N PRO A 317 -6.86 -20.97 -12.85
CA PRO A 317 -5.86 -21.25 -13.89
C PRO A 317 -5.82 -20.18 -15.00
N ALA A 318 -6.97 -19.66 -15.42
CA ALA A 318 -7.06 -18.60 -16.42
C ALA A 318 -6.47 -17.28 -15.94
N PHE A 319 -6.77 -16.89 -14.68
CA PHE A 319 -6.19 -15.70 -14.08
C PHE A 319 -4.68 -15.83 -13.87
N ALA A 320 -4.18 -17.01 -13.46
CA ALA A 320 -2.75 -17.27 -13.33
C ALA A 320 -2.03 -17.19 -14.69
N ALA A 321 -2.65 -17.68 -15.76
CA ALA A 321 -2.12 -17.55 -17.11
C ALA A 321 -1.96 -16.08 -17.54
N ASN A 322 -2.88 -15.21 -17.14
CA ASN A 322 -2.80 -13.77 -17.43
C ASN A 322 -1.67 -13.05 -16.65
N LEU A 323 -1.20 -13.62 -15.54
CA LEU A 323 -0.06 -13.11 -14.77
C LEU A 323 1.29 -13.65 -15.31
N ALA A 324 1.28 -14.79 -16.00
CA ALA A 324 2.47 -15.44 -16.47
C ALA A 324 3.33 -14.54 -17.38
N GLY A 325 4.63 -14.54 -17.15
CA GLY A 325 5.59 -13.75 -17.92
C GLY A 325 5.59 -12.24 -17.66
N LYS A 326 4.77 -11.75 -16.72
CA LYS A 326 4.75 -10.34 -16.34
C LYS A 326 5.65 -10.08 -15.12
N SER A 327 6.25 -8.90 -15.09
CA SER A 327 7.06 -8.45 -13.96
C SER A 327 6.26 -7.47 -13.09
N PHE A 328 6.23 -7.75 -11.79
CA PHE A 328 5.62 -6.90 -10.77
C PHE A 328 6.65 -6.42 -9.75
N HIS A 329 7.84 -6.07 -10.22
CA HIS A 329 8.96 -5.62 -9.41
C HIS A 329 9.58 -4.37 -10.04
N GLY A 330 9.34 -3.21 -9.42
CA GLY A 330 9.76 -1.90 -9.92
C GLY A 330 10.89 -1.23 -9.15
N ASN A 331 11.45 -1.88 -8.10
CA ASN A 331 12.41 -1.27 -7.17
C ASN A 331 13.61 -0.62 -7.88
N ALA A 332 14.32 -1.38 -8.72
CA ALA A 332 15.53 -0.90 -9.39
C ALA A 332 15.26 0.27 -10.35
N ALA A 333 14.16 0.19 -11.13
CA ALA A 333 13.79 1.25 -12.06
C ALA A 333 13.42 2.54 -11.32
N LEU A 334 12.68 2.43 -10.21
CA LEU A 334 12.31 3.57 -9.38
C LEU A 334 13.54 4.16 -8.70
N ALA A 335 14.42 3.34 -8.12
CA ALA A 335 15.66 3.80 -7.49
C ALA A 335 16.57 4.51 -8.50
N ALA A 336 16.77 3.95 -9.71
CA ALA A 336 17.53 4.60 -10.78
C ALA A 336 16.94 5.96 -11.17
N ARG A 337 15.61 6.09 -11.13
CA ARG A 337 14.97 7.38 -11.38
C ARG A 337 15.21 8.40 -10.26
N VAL A 338 15.17 7.97 -9.00
CA VAL A 338 15.54 8.83 -7.85
C VAL A 338 16.96 9.31 -7.98
N GLU A 339 17.90 8.41 -8.31
CA GLU A 339 19.32 8.75 -8.55
C GLU A 339 19.50 9.80 -9.65
N ALA A 340 18.72 9.74 -10.71
CA ALA A 340 18.75 10.72 -11.81
C ALA A 340 18.14 12.08 -11.43
N LEU A 341 17.52 12.20 -10.28
CA LEU A 341 16.93 13.43 -9.74
C LEU A 341 17.76 14.06 -8.60
N LEU A 342 18.82 13.38 -8.15
CA LEU A 342 19.84 13.87 -7.22
C LEU A 342 20.89 14.72 -7.95
#